data_c9dee03fd4f758341e8ad6edd8d938e0
#
_entry.id   c9dee03fd4f758341e8ad6edd8d938e0
#
_cell.length_a   1.000
_cell.length_b   1.000
_cell.length_c   1.000
_cell.angle_alpha   90.00
_cell.angle_beta   90.00
_cell.angle_gamma   90.00
#
_symmetry.space_group_name_H-M   'P 1'
#
loop_
_entity.id
_entity.type
_entity.pdbx_description
1 polymer ?
#
loop_
_entity_poly.entity_id
_entity_poly.type
_entity_poly.pdbx_seq_one_letter_code
_entity_poly.pdbx_strand_id
1 'polypeptide(L)'
;MPPEIEIEVFRGLSMNISLDGKRVGFIDAFVDEDVEKGVWVEYVYILERLRNSGIGSQAMREVIGRWGEMGYETVSLDDVHWEKPEDFWGRLGFTGEGKRKRLLIREAPWL
;
A
#
# COMPACT_ATOMS: atom_id res chain seq x y z
N MET A 1 15.37 -1.52 -15.60
CA MET A 1 15.49 -1.29 -14.14
C MET A 1 14.28 -0.54 -13.64
N PRO A 2 13.65 -1.01 -12.59
CA PRO A 2 12.58 -0.23 -11.99
C PRO A 2 13.17 1.09 -11.45
N PRO A 3 12.39 2.18 -11.44
CA PRO A 3 12.88 3.43 -10.87
C PRO A 3 13.14 3.26 -9.38
N GLU A 4 14.15 3.95 -8.89
CA GLU A 4 14.43 3.97 -7.46
C GLU A 4 13.48 4.93 -6.77
N ILE A 5 12.71 4.40 -5.85
CA ILE A 5 11.85 5.22 -5.02
C ILE A 5 12.39 5.24 -3.59
N GLU A 6 12.09 6.30 -2.89
CA GLU A 6 12.40 6.44 -1.48
C GLU A 6 11.10 6.54 -0.70
N ILE A 7 11.02 5.79 0.38
CA ILE A 7 9.87 5.80 1.27
C ILE A 7 10.31 6.40 2.60
N GLU A 8 9.62 7.44 3.02
CA GLU A 8 9.91 8.11 4.29
C GLU A 8 8.68 8.16 5.17
N VAL A 9 8.86 7.92 6.45
CA VAL A 9 7.77 8.08 7.42
C VAL A 9 7.33 9.54 7.43
N PHE A 10 6.03 9.75 7.19
CA PHE A 10 5.45 11.08 7.35
C PHE A 10 4.93 11.26 8.78
N ARG A 11 4.07 10.35 9.22
CA ARG A 11 3.53 10.37 10.58
C ARG A 11 2.91 9.01 10.88
N GLY A 12 3.30 8.39 12.01
CA GLY A 12 2.79 7.08 12.38
C GLY A 12 3.04 6.04 11.29
N LEU A 13 1.99 5.50 10.71
CA LEU A 13 2.07 4.51 9.62
C LEU A 13 2.01 5.14 8.24
N SER A 14 1.72 6.44 8.15
CA SER A 14 1.66 7.15 6.87
C SER A 14 3.05 7.41 6.32
N MET A 15 3.20 7.28 5.02
CA MET A 15 4.49 7.37 4.34
C MET A 15 4.42 8.31 3.15
N ASN A 16 5.53 9.01 2.89
CA ASN A 16 5.71 9.77 1.67
C ASN A 16 6.53 8.95 0.67
N ILE A 17 6.22 9.10 -0.60
CA ILE A 17 6.90 8.43 -1.70
C ILE A 17 7.64 9.49 -2.51
N SER A 18 8.94 9.32 -2.68
CA SER A 18 9.77 10.23 -3.48
C SER A 18 10.47 9.48 -4.60
N LEU A 19 10.73 10.17 -5.69
CA LEU A 19 11.49 9.67 -6.83
C LEU A 19 12.50 10.75 -7.19
N ASP A 20 13.78 10.39 -7.19
CA ASP A 20 14.87 11.34 -7.46
C ASP A 20 14.81 12.60 -6.61
N GLY A 21 14.49 12.41 -5.32
CA GLY A 21 14.43 13.50 -4.34
C GLY A 21 13.16 14.34 -4.39
N LYS A 22 12.23 14.03 -5.28
CA LYS A 22 10.96 14.76 -5.40
C LYS A 22 9.80 13.92 -4.93
N ARG A 23 8.92 14.49 -4.12
CA ARG A 23 7.72 13.79 -3.69
C ARG A 23 6.80 13.53 -4.88
N VAL A 24 6.43 12.26 -5.05
CA VAL A 24 5.56 11.83 -6.15
C VAL A 24 4.27 11.18 -5.66
N GLY A 25 4.16 10.95 -4.36
CA GLY A 25 2.95 10.37 -3.80
C GLY A 25 3.01 10.22 -2.29
N PHE A 26 1.96 9.65 -1.74
CA PHE A 26 1.91 9.33 -0.31
C PHE A 26 0.93 8.19 -0.04
N ILE A 27 1.09 7.57 1.10
CA ILE A 27 0.19 6.55 1.62
C ILE A 27 -0.26 7.02 2.98
N ASP A 28 -1.57 7.18 3.16
CA ASP A 28 -2.15 7.55 4.44
C ASP A 28 -2.70 6.28 5.09
N ALA A 29 -2.20 5.98 6.28
CA ALA A 29 -2.54 4.75 6.98
C ALA A 29 -2.50 4.95 8.49
N PHE A 30 -3.25 4.12 9.19
CA PHE A 30 -3.29 4.16 10.66
C PHE A 30 -3.59 2.76 11.21
N VAL A 31 -3.47 2.61 12.51
CA VAL A 31 -3.79 1.34 13.17
C VAL A 31 -5.26 1.00 12.97
N ASP A 32 -5.53 -0.21 12.52
CA ASP A 32 -6.89 -0.72 12.39
C ASP A 32 -7.30 -1.31 13.74
N GLU A 33 -8.13 -0.59 14.46
CA GLU A 33 -8.52 -0.99 15.81
C GLU A 33 -9.46 -2.20 15.85
N ASP A 34 -10.05 -2.55 14.71
CA ASP A 34 -10.95 -3.70 14.63
C ASP A 34 -10.20 -5.00 14.33
N VAL A 35 -8.90 -4.92 14.05
CA VAL A 35 -8.08 -6.08 13.68
C VAL A 35 -6.80 -6.08 14.51
N GLU A 36 -6.54 -7.18 15.23
CA GLU A 36 -5.32 -7.30 16.00
C GLU A 36 -4.10 -7.18 15.07
N LYS A 37 -3.14 -6.33 15.45
CA LYS A 37 -1.94 -6.06 14.65
C LYS A 37 -2.29 -5.66 13.21
N GLY A 38 -3.35 -4.87 13.07
CA GLY A 38 -3.86 -4.44 11.77
C GLY A 38 -3.47 -3.03 11.40
N VAL A 39 -3.29 -2.82 10.10
CA VAL A 39 -3.10 -1.51 9.48
C VAL A 39 -4.30 -1.25 8.58
N TRP A 40 -4.84 -0.04 8.66
CA TRP A 40 -5.87 0.43 7.74
C TRP A 40 -5.26 1.43 6.77
N VAL A 41 -5.36 1.16 5.50
CA VAL A 41 -4.92 2.08 4.44
C VAL A 41 -6.10 2.96 4.07
N GLU A 42 -5.99 4.24 4.39
CA GLU A 42 -7.06 5.20 4.11
C GLU A 42 -6.96 5.74 2.69
N TYR A 43 -5.75 6.03 2.23
CA TYR A 43 -5.57 6.65 0.93
C TYR A 43 -4.18 6.35 0.36
N VAL A 44 -4.14 6.13 -0.94
CA VAL A 44 -2.88 6.02 -1.69
C VAL A 44 -2.96 7.00 -2.85
N TYR A 45 -1.97 7.87 -2.96
CA TYR A 45 -1.90 8.85 -4.03
C TYR A 45 -0.55 8.76 -4.75
N ILE A 46 -0.61 8.70 -6.07
CA ILE A 46 0.55 8.80 -6.94
C ILE A 46 0.24 9.88 -7.97
N LEU A 47 1.20 10.75 -8.26
CA LEU A 47 1.04 11.77 -9.29
C LEU A 47 0.50 11.15 -10.57
N GLU A 48 -0.49 11.78 -11.18
CA GLU A 48 -1.20 11.25 -12.34
C GLU A 48 -0.25 10.83 -13.48
N ARG A 49 0.75 11.65 -13.77
CA ARG A 49 1.72 11.35 -14.84
C ARG A 49 2.56 10.10 -14.60
N LEU A 50 2.61 9.61 -13.36
CA LEU A 50 3.39 8.44 -12.98
C LEU A 50 2.52 7.21 -12.74
N ARG A 51 1.22 7.31 -12.90
CA ARG A 51 0.31 6.17 -12.75
C ARG A 51 0.56 5.17 -13.87
N ASN A 52 0.31 3.91 -13.58
CA ASN A 52 0.54 2.79 -14.51
C ASN A 52 2.02 2.57 -14.86
N SER A 53 2.93 3.14 -14.06
CA SER A 53 4.38 2.97 -14.26
C SER A 53 4.99 1.91 -13.33
N GLY A 54 4.18 1.30 -12.46
CA GLY A 54 4.66 0.33 -11.47
C GLY A 54 5.11 0.95 -10.16
N ILE A 55 5.16 2.28 -10.06
CA ILE A 55 5.62 2.97 -8.84
C ILE A 55 4.68 2.67 -7.67
N GLY A 56 3.36 2.67 -7.90
CA GLY A 56 2.40 2.38 -6.85
C GLY A 56 2.57 1.00 -6.27
N SER A 57 2.72 -0.02 -7.11
CA SER A 57 2.94 -1.40 -6.66
C SER A 57 4.26 -1.53 -5.92
N GLN A 58 5.31 -0.95 -6.43
CA GLN A 58 6.63 -0.98 -5.80
C GLN A 58 6.58 -0.33 -4.42
N ALA A 59 5.96 0.85 -4.32
CA ALA A 59 5.82 1.56 -3.06
C ALA A 59 5.01 0.76 -2.04
N MET A 60 3.89 0.18 -2.46
CA MET A 60 3.05 -0.60 -1.55
C MET A 60 3.79 -1.84 -1.04
N ARG A 61 4.52 -2.55 -1.91
CA ARG A 61 5.31 -3.70 -1.46
C ARG A 61 6.33 -3.30 -0.39
N GLU A 62 7.04 -2.20 -0.61
CA GLU A 62 8.02 -1.74 0.35
C GLU A 62 7.40 -1.30 1.67
N VAL A 63 6.31 -0.53 1.61
CA VAL A 63 5.63 -0.04 2.81
C VAL A 63 5.02 -1.20 3.62
N ILE A 64 4.37 -2.14 2.95
CA ILE A 64 3.79 -3.30 3.62
C ILE A 64 4.90 -4.14 4.28
N GLY A 65 6.03 -4.30 3.60
CA GLY A 65 7.19 -4.99 4.19
C GLY A 65 7.66 -4.30 5.47
N ARG A 66 7.73 -2.97 5.48
CA ARG A 66 8.10 -2.22 6.68
C ARG A 66 7.08 -2.39 7.80
N TRP A 67 5.79 -2.36 7.50
CA TRP A 67 4.76 -2.60 8.51
C TRP A 67 4.90 -4.01 9.10
N GLY A 68 5.21 -5.00 8.27
CA GLY A 68 5.48 -6.35 8.74
C GLY A 68 6.66 -6.42 9.71
N GLU A 69 7.73 -5.70 9.40
CA GLU A 69 8.91 -5.61 10.28
C GLU A 69 8.60 -4.91 11.59
N MET A 70 7.62 -4.01 11.60
CA MET A 70 7.15 -3.35 12.82
C MET A 70 6.24 -4.23 13.67
N GLY A 71 5.88 -5.43 13.18
CA GLY A 71 5.03 -6.36 13.91
C GLY A 71 3.59 -6.41 13.47
N TYR A 72 3.20 -5.64 12.46
CA TYR A 72 1.84 -5.71 11.93
C TYR A 72 1.67 -6.97 11.08
N GLU A 73 0.48 -7.52 11.09
CA GLU A 73 0.19 -8.80 10.43
C GLU A 73 -0.84 -8.70 9.31
N THR A 74 -1.70 -7.69 9.36
CA THR A 74 -2.83 -7.57 8.43
C THR A 74 -2.94 -6.14 7.93
N VAL A 75 -3.21 -5.99 6.63
CA VAL A 75 -3.50 -4.70 6.02
C VAL A 75 -4.90 -4.77 5.42
N SER A 76 -5.73 -3.79 5.73
CA SER A 76 -7.11 -3.73 5.25
C SER A 76 -7.37 -2.37 4.60
N LEU A 77 -8.30 -2.35 3.66
CA LEU A 77 -8.71 -1.12 3.00
C LEU A 77 -10.09 -1.28 2.34
N ASP A 78 -10.66 -0.16 1.95
CA ASP A 78 -11.82 -0.14 1.07
C ASP A 78 -11.35 0.33 -0.31
N ASP A 79 -11.43 -0.57 -1.29
CA ASP A 79 -11.07 -0.27 -2.67
C ASP A 79 -12.22 0.45 -3.35
N VAL A 80 -12.10 1.77 -3.53
CA VAL A 80 -13.15 2.59 -4.14
C VAL A 80 -13.34 2.29 -5.63
N HIS A 81 -12.43 1.53 -6.22
CA HIS A 81 -12.47 1.14 -7.63
C HIS A 81 -12.70 -0.35 -7.83
N TRP A 82 -13.29 -1.03 -6.86
CA TRP A 82 -13.45 -2.49 -6.88
C TRP A 82 -14.22 -3.03 -8.09
N GLU A 83 -15.10 -2.20 -8.69
CA GLU A 83 -15.86 -2.59 -9.87
C GLU A 83 -15.09 -2.46 -11.18
N LYS A 84 -13.92 -1.83 -11.16
CA LYS A 84 -13.13 -1.66 -12.36
C LYS A 84 -12.33 -2.91 -12.68
N PRO A 85 -12.08 -3.18 -13.97
CA PRO A 85 -11.33 -4.38 -14.35
C PRO A 85 -9.87 -4.38 -13.89
N GLU A 86 -9.32 -3.22 -13.58
CA GLU A 86 -7.96 -3.14 -13.05
C GLU A 86 -7.95 -3.61 -11.60
N ASP A 87 -7.12 -4.57 -11.31
CA ASP A 87 -7.05 -5.18 -10.00
C ASP A 87 -5.69 -4.92 -9.33
N PHE A 88 -5.44 -3.66 -9.06
CA PHE A 88 -4.20 -3.23 -8.41
C PHE A 88 -3.96 -3.98 -7.09
N TRP A 89 -4.99 -4.02 -6.25
CA TRP A 89 -4.87 -4.65 -4.93
C TRP A 89 -4.79 -6.17 -5.01
N GLY A 90 -5.54 -6.78 -5.93
CA GLY A 90 -5.47 -8.24 -6.12
C GLY A 90 -4.10 -8.70 -6.55
N ARG A 91 -3.44 -7.94 -7.43
CA ARG A 91 -2.08 -8.27 -7.86
C ARG A 91 -1.06 -8.20 -6.72
N LEU A 92 -1.36 -7.42 -5.69
CA LEU A 92 -0.54 -7.36 -4.47
C LEU A 92 -0.86 -8.48 -3.49
N GLY A 93 -1.88 -9.28 -3.77
CA GLY A 93 -2.26 -10.40 -2.91
C GLY A 93 -3.45 -10.12 -2.00
N PHE A 94 -4.07 -8.94 -2.10
CA PHE A 94 -5.26 -8.63 -1.33
C PHE A 94 -6.45 -9.44 -1.83
N THR A 95 -7.31 -9.88 -0.91
CA THR A 95 -8.52 -10.62 -1.22
C THR A 95 -9.71 -10.00 -0.49
N GLY A 96 -10.91 -10.34 -0.92
CA GLY A 96 -12.13 -9.86 -0.28
C GLY A 96 -13.25 -9.68 -1.29
N GLU A 97 -14.46 -9.55 -0.78
CA GLU A 97 -15.64 -9.32 -1.58
C GLU A 97 -16.01 -7.83 -1.60
N GLY A 98 -16.47 -7.35 -2.76
CA GLY A 98 -16.83 -5.96 -2.92
C GLY A 98 -15.62 -5.05 -2.73
N LYS A 99 -15.82 -3.94 -2.04
CA LYS A 99 -14.75 -2.96 -1.84
C LYS A 99 -13.79 -3.31 -0.71
N ARG A 100 -14.20 -4.12 0.27
CA ARG A 100 -13.32 -4.45 1.40
C ARG A 100 -12.26 -5.46 0.99
N LYS A 101 -11.00 -5.07 1.12
CA LYS A 101 -9.85 -5.90 0.76
C LYS A 101 -8.93 -6.06 1.96
N ARG A 102 -8.32 -7.22 2.06
CA ARG A 102 -7.41 -7.55 3.17
C ARG A 102 -6.25 -8.38 2.68
N LEU A 103 -5.08 -8.14 3.27
CA LEU A 103 -3.88 -8.92 3.03
C LEU A 103 -3.31 -9.39 4.37
N LEU A 104 -3.02 -10.68 4.47
CA LEU A 104 -2.17 -11.20 5.53
C LEU A 104 -0.73 -11.04 5.05
N ILE A 105 0.06 -10.23 5.75
CA ILE A 105 1.40 -9.84 5.27
C ILE A 105 2.27 -11.06 5.01
N ARG A 106 2.24 -12.07 5.90
CA ARG A 106 3.03 -13.30 5.75
C ARG A 106 2.68 -14.11 4.50
N GLU A 107 1.50 -13.87 3.91
CA GLU A 107 1.04 -14.57 2.72
C GLU A 107 1.21 -13.77 1.44
N ALA A 108 1.82 -12.60 1.53
CA ALA A 108 2.04 -11.75 0.36
C ALA A 108 2.93 -12.48 -0.65
N PRO A 109 2.49 -12.61 -1.93
CA PRO A 109 3.21 -13.43 -2.90
C PRO A 109 4.59 -12.90 -3.30
N TRP A 110 4.87 -11.64 -2.97
CA TRP A 110 6.11 -10.96 -3.32
C TRP A 110 7.07 -10.79 -2.14
N LEU A 111 6.71 -11.31 -0.97
CA LEU A 111 7.60 -11.31 0.21
C LEU A 111 8.54 -12.50 0.19
#